data_9c75c769da9d9ab2d63b5ae8cb823cb8
#
_entry.id   9c75c769da9d9ab2d63b5ae8cb823cb8
#
_cell.length_a   1.000
_cell.length_b   1.000
_cell.length_c   1.000
_cell.angle_alpha   90.00
_cell.angle_beta   90.00
_cell.angle_gamma   90.00
#
_symmetry.space_group_name_H-M   'P 1'
#
loop_
_entity.id
_entity.type
_entity.pdbx_description
1 polymer ?
#
loop_
_entity_poly.entity_id
_entity_poly.type
_entity_poly.pdbx_seq_one_letter_code
_entity_poly.pdbx_strand_id
1 'polypeptide(L)'
;QEMAQNDFPDLERSAEEIGERQFPLTVDDLLRLCKRHGVKIQWFDRKALLARDNDREVRSVMRSFFEAPGTVYANRQLQKDPARLKFDLASHLAHKILHGGDGLKSAHATGGEMGGSPTGSIENTGGMNAQDVLSAWRDFECGFFAGALLCPKRPFRRFLTRESYRVEACSKLELTPAVIMRRMTAVSPYRHWHFFDAYPPGFLRAV
;
A
#
# COMPACT_ATOMS: atom_id res chain seq x y z
N GLN A 1 -24.02 9.52 -6.70
CA GLN A 1 -22.91 9.07 -7.53
C GLN A 1 -22.70 7.60 -7.22
N GLU A 2 -23.14 6.73 -8.10
CA GLU A 2 -22.73 5.33 -8.05
C GLU A 2 -21.20 5.32 -8.18
N MET A 3 -20.50 4.94 -7.11
CA MET A 3 -19.09 4.67 -7.19
C MET A 3 -18.93 3.46 -8.12
N ALA A 4 -18.44 3.71 -9.33
CA ALA A 4 -18.25 2.68 -10.33
C ALA A 4 -17.13 1.74 -9.88
N GLN A 5 -17.47 0.75 -9.05
CA GLN A 5 -16.75 -0.49 -8.87
C GLN A 5 -15.23 -0.38 -8.73
N ASN A 6 -14.70 0.43 -7.81
CA ASN A 6 -13.25 0.63 -7.65
C ASN A 6 -12.52 0.99 -8.95
N ASP A 7 -13.19 1.68 -9.87
CA ASP A 7 -12.58 2.15 -11.11
C ASP A 7 -12.13 3.61 -10.94
N PHE A 8 -10.83 3.81 -10.89
CA PHE A 8 -10.19 5.12 -10.76
C PHE A 8 -9.26 5.32 -11.96
N PRO A 9 -9.81 5.65 -13.14
CA PRO A 9 -9.07 5.63 -14.40
C PRO A 9 -7.89 6.60 -14.42
N ASP A 10 -7.95 7.70 -13.69
CA ASP A 10 -6.86 8.66 -13.64
C ASP A 10 -5.68 8.15 -12.81
N LEU A 11 -5.95 7.53 -11.67
CA LEU A 11 -4.91 6.87 -10.87
C LEU A 11 -4.30 5.68 -11.63
N GLU A 12 -5.13 4.90 -12.32
CA GLU A 12 -4.69 3.79 -13.15
C GLU A 12 -3.75 4.25 -14.25
N ARG A 13 -4.15 5.28 -15.00
CA ARG A 13 -3.37 5.85 -16.09
C ARG A 13 -2.05 6.40 -15.59
N SER A 14 -2.07 7.20 -14.53
CA SER A 14 -0.87 7.77 -13.92
C SER A 14 0.12 6.69 -13.47
N ALA A 15 -0.36 5.63 -12.83
CA ALA A 15 0.48 4.53 -12.40
C ALA A 15 1.09 3.76 -13.59
N GLU A 16 0.30 3.49 -14.65
CA GLU A 16 0.78 2.82 -15.86
C GLU A 16 1.81 3.65 -16.62
N GLU A 17 1.65 4.97 -16.67
CA GLU A 17 2.59 5.89 -17.30
C GLU A 17 3.92 5.92 -16.54
N ILE A 18 3.88 6.08 -15.21
CA ILE A 18 5.07 6.09 -14.36
C ILE A 18 5.83 4.77 -14.42
N GLY A 19 5.13 3.66 -14.40
CA GLY A 19 5.71 2.32 -14.49
C GLY A 19 6.08 1.89 -15.91
N GLU A 20 5.83 2.73 -16.94
CA GLU A 20 6.05 2.41 -18.35
C GLU A 20 5.39 1.09 -18.75
N ARG A 21 4.32 0.70 -18.04
CA ARG A 21 3.60 -0.58 -18.17
C ARG A 21 4.48 -1.82 -18.00
N GLN A 22 5.65 -1.67 -17.38
CA GLN A 22 6.53 -2.79 -17.08
C GLN A 22 5.88 -3.73 -16.07
N PHE A 23 5.98 -5.04 -16.31
CA PHE A 23 5.42 -6.06 -15.43
C PHE A 23 6.13 -7.41 -15.60
N PRO A 24 6.56 -8.05 -14.52
CA PRO A 24 6.59 -7.55 -13.14
C PRO A 24 7.68 -6.48 -12.92
N LEU A 25 7.48 -5.61 -11.94
CA LEU A 25 8.51 -4.69 -11.44
C LEU A 25 9.34 -5.38 -10.35
N THR A 26 10.65 -5.17 -10.41
CA THR A 26 11.58 -5.59 -9.34
C THR A 26 11.77 -4.48 -8.31
N VAL A 27 12.41 -4.78 -7.18
CA VAL A 27 12.82 -3.76 -6.19
C VAL A 27 13.74 -2.72 -6.85
N ASP A 28 14.69 -3.16 -7.68
CA ASP A 28 15.62 -2.25 -8.36
C ASP A 28 14.92 -1.34 -9.35
N ASP A 29 13.88 -1.82 -10.04
CA ASP A 29 13.05 -0.97 -10.90
C ASP A 29 12.38 0.13 -10.09
N LEU A 30 11.79 -0.21 -8.93
CA LEU A 30 11.14 0.75 -8.06
C LEU A 30 12.13 1.76 -7.47
N LEU A 31 13.31 1.33 -7.08
CA LEU A 31 14.37 2.24 -6.62
C LEU A 31 14.81 3.22 -7.73
N ARG A 32 14.89 2.74 -8.98
CA ARG A 32 15.17 3.61 -10.13
C ARG A 32 14.04 4.61 -10.37
N LEU A 33 12.78 4.17 -10.29
CA LEU A 33 11.60 5.05 -10.39
C LEU A 33 11.60 6.10 -9.28
N CYS A 34 11.83 5.71 -8.03
CA CYS A 34 11.95 6.62 -6.90
C CYS A 34 13.03 7.69 -7.17
N LYS A 35 14.22 7.29 -7.58
CA LYS A 35 15.31 8.22 -7.91
C LYS A 35 14.93 9.18 -9.05
N ARG A 36 14.31 8.67 -10.11
CA ARG A 36 13.84 9.48 -11.27
C ARG A 36 12.85 10.58 -10.87
N HIS A 37 11.99 10.28 -9.92
CA HIS A 37 10.97 11.21 -9.42
C HIS A 37 11.38 11.98 -8.17
N GLY A 38 12.69 12.03 -7.87
CA GLY A 38 13.23 12.84 -6.77
C GLY A 38 12.94 12.29 -5.38
N VAL A 39 12.63 11.00 -5.27
CA VAL A 39 12.48 10.32 -3.98
C VAL A 39 13.81 9.70 -3.56
N LYS A 40 14.31 10.12 -2.42
CA LYS A 40 15.56 9.60 -1.80
C LYS A 40 15.20 8.52 -0.79
N ILE A 41 15.92 7.40 -0.83
CA ILE A 41 15.71 6.32 0.13
C ILE A 41 16.85 6.36 1.16
N GLN A 42 16.47 6.40 2.44
CA GLN A 42 17.38 6.29 3.58
C GLN A 42 17.01 5.08 4.41
N TRP A 43 18.01 4.29 4.77
CA TRP A 43 17.81 3.07 5.55
C TRP A 43 18.05 3.34 7.03
N PHE A 44 17.12 2.88 7.89
CA PHE A 44 17.31 2.93 9.33
C PHE A 44 17.16 1.55 9.96
N ASP A 45 17.78 1.40 11.12
CA ASP A 45 17.69 0.18 11.93
C ASP A 45 16.80 0.46 13.14
N ARG A 46 15.63 -0.15 13.18
CA ARG A 46 14.76 -0.11 14.36
C ARG A 46 14.22 -1.49 14.66
N LYS A 47 14.44 -1.94 15.88
CA LYS A 47 13.85 -3.17 16.38
C LYS A 47 12.34 -2.97 16.59
N ALA A 48 11.61 -4.09 16.60
CA ALA A 48 10.19 -4.07 16.91
C ALA A 48 9.94 -3.36 18.25
N LEU A 49 8.98 -2.47 18.27
CA LEU A 49 8.47 -1.92 19.52
C LEU A 49 7.51 -2.96 20.11
N LEU A 50 7.79 -3.36 21.33
CA LEU A 50 6.88 -4.15 22.15
C LEU A 50 5.95 -3.15 22.85
N ALA A 51 4.70 -3.08 22.41
CA ALA A 51 3.67 -2.39 23.15
C ALA A 51 2.90 -3.43 23.99
N ARG A 52 2.67 -3.15 25.27
CA ARG A 52 1.76 -3.93 26.10
C ARG A 52 0.40 -3.23 26.04
N ASP A 53 -0.56 -3.91 25.50
CA ASP A 53 -1.96 -3.51 25.57
C ASP A 53 -2.76 -4.68 26.14
N ASN A 54 -3.45 -4.46 27.27
CA ASN A 54 -4.35 -5.40 27.94
C ASN A 54 -3.84 -6.86 27.99
N ASP A 55 -2.67 -7.10 28.60
CA ASP A 55 -2.02 -8.42 28.77
C ASP A 55 -1.58 -9.14 27.46
N ARG A 56 -1.59 -8.45 26.34
CA ARG A 56 -1.04 -9.00 25.08
C ARG A 56 0.19 -8.22 24.64
N GLU A 57 1.26 -8.94 24.32
CA GLU A 57 2.43 -8.36 23.64
C GLU A 57 2.10 -8.12 22.16
N VAL A 58 1.88 -6.87 21.80
CA VAL A 58 1.73 -6.45 20.39
C VAL A 58 3.07 -6.01 19.86
N ARG A 59 3.62 -6.75 18.89
CA ARG A 59 4.83 -6.36 18.18
C ARG A 59 4.47 -5.47 17.01
N SER A 60 4.75 -4.19 17.11
CA SER A 60 4.66 -3.26 15.98
C SER A 60 6.04 -2.90 15.46
N VAL A 61 6.24 -3.02 14.15
CA VAL A 61 7.46 -2.63 13.48
C VAL A 61 7.16 -1.53 12.49
N MET A 62 7.73 -0.34 12.73
CA MET A 62 7.75 0.70 11.71
C MET A 62 8.57 0.20 10.53
N ARG A 63 7.94 0.04 9.37
CA ARG A 63 8.57 -0.41 8.14
C ARG A 63 9.20 0.74 7.37
N SER A 64 8.40 1.76 7.11
CA SER A 64 8.85 2.91 6.34
C SER A 64 7.96 4.12 6.63
N PHE A 65 8.50 5.30 6.37
CA PHE A 65 7.74 6.56 6.40
C PHE A 65 8.30 7.56 5.40
N PHE A 66 7.43 8.45 4.95
CA PHE A 66 7.78 9.52 4.03
C PHE A 66 7.98 10.82 4.80
N GLU A 67 9.05 11.53 4.47
CA GLU A 67 9.34 12.88 4.94
C GLU A 67 9.42 13.83 3.74
N ALA A 68 8.64 14.90 3.83
CA ALA A 68 8.63 15.92 2.80
C ALA A 68 10.02 16.59 2.63
N PRO A 69 10.41 17.01 1.45
CA PRO A 69 9.62 16.95 0.20
C PRO A 69 9.81 15.67 -0.61
N GLY A 70 10.56 14.68 -0.16
CA GLY A 70 10.81 13.49 -0.95
C GLY A 70 11.83 12.50 -0.36
N THR A 71 11.92 12.36 0.96
CA THR A 71 12.77 11.36 1.59
C THR A 71 11.91 10.24 2.16
N VAL A 72 12.23 9.01 1.80
CA VAL A 72 11.64 7.81 2.38
C VAL A 72 12.65 7.16 3.31
N TYR A 73 12.26 7.00 4.55
CA TYR A 73 13.02 6.22 5.52
C TYR A 73 12.46 4.81 5.52
N ALA A 74 13.28 3.83 5.21
CA ALA A 74 12.92 2.42 5.14
C ALA A 74 13.72 1.59 6.16
N ASN A 75 13.05 0.73 6.89
CA ASN A 75 13.71 -0.18 7.83
C ASN A 75 14.49 -1.23 7.06
N ARG A 76 15.76 -1.44 7.42
CA ARG A 76 16.64 -2.44 6.78
C ARG A 76 16.07 -3.87 6.80
N GLN A 77 15.20 -4.17 7.75
CA GLN A 77 14.53 -5.47 7.79
C GLN A 77 13.65 -5.72 6.54
N LEU A 78 13.14 -4.66 5.88
CA LEU A 78 12.41 -4.78 4.62
C LEU A 78 13.23 -5.35 3.48
N GLN A 79 14.57 -5.25 3.51
CA GLN A 79 15.43 -5.85 2.49
C GLN A 79 15.31 -7.38 2.46
N LYS A 80 14.82 -7.98 3.54
CA LYS A 80 14.56 -9.43 3.65
C LYS A 80 13.13 -9.81 3.23
N ASP A 81 12.28 -8.82 2.94
CA ASP A 81 10.89 -8.99 2.54
C ASP A 81 10.58 -8.13 1.31
N PRO A 82 11.03 -8.58 0.12
CA PRO A 82 10.88 -7.81 -1.12
C PRO A 82 9.42 -7.52 -1.45
N ALA A 83 8.50 -8.39 -1.04
CA ALA A 83 7.07 -8.21 -1.31
C ALA A 83 6.48 -6.98 -0.59
N ARG A 84 6.86 -6.77 0.67
CA ARG A 84 6.46 -5.58 1.42
C ARG A 84 7.24 -4.35 0.99
N LEU A 85 8.53 -4.50 0.73
CA LEU A 85 9.36 -3.40 0.26
C LEU A 85 8.84 -2.81 -1.04
N LYS A 86 8.46 -3.64 -2.02
CA LYS A 86 7.87 -3.18 -3.28
C LYS A 86 6.62 -2.33 -3.05
N PHE A 87 5.71 -2.79 -2.18
CA PHE A 87 4.50 -2.04 -1.90
C PHE A 87 4.78 -0.72 -1.20
N ASP A 88 5.65 -0.72 -0.20
CA ASP A 88 6.02 0.50 0.53
C ASP A 88 6.69 1.53 -0.40
N LEU A 89 7.63 1.11 -1.25
CA LEU A 89 8.27 1.99 -2.23
C LEU A 89 7.26 2.56 -3.24
N ALA A 90 6.37 1.72 -3.77
CA ALA A 90 5.34 2.14 -4.71
C ALA A 90 4.35 3.13 -4.08
N SER A 91 3.95 2.92 -2.83
CA SER A 91 3.04 3.80 -2.09
C SER A 91 3.68 5.15 -1.78
N HIS A 92 4.95 5.18 -1.35
CA HIS A 92 5.65 6.44 -1.12
C HIS A 92 5.96 7.21 -2.42
N LEU A 93 6.23 6.48 -3.51
CA LEU A 93 6.35 7.08 -4.83
C LEU A 93 5.03 7.74 -5.26
N ALA A 94 3.90 7.07 -5.02
CA ALA A 94 2.57 7.61 -5.26
C ALA A 94 2.35 8.91 -4.48
N HIS A 95 2.70 8.94 -3.20
CA HIS A 95 2.59 10.14 -2.37
C HIS A 95 3.36 11.33 -2.99
N LYS A 96 4.56 11.08 -3.51
CA LYS A 96 5.35 12.11 -4.19
C LYS A 96 4.70 12.59 -5.49
N ILE A 97 4.17 11.67 -6.29
CA ILE A 97 3.62 11.97 -7.62
C ILE A 97 2.26 12.65 -7.50
N LEU A 98 1.35 12.10 -6.68
CA LEU A 98 -0.03 12.56 -6.58
C LEU A 98 -0.16 13.83 -5.72
N HIS A 99 0.66 13.95 -4.69
CA HIS A 99 0.52 15.01 -3.68
C HIS A 99 1.75 15.93 -3.60
N GLY A 100 2.70 15.82 -4.55
CA GLY A 100 3.88 16.70 -4.62
C GLY A 100 4.88 16.50 -3.48
N GLY A 101 4.66 15.54 -2.58
CA GLY A 101 5.44 15.38 -1.35
C GLY A 101 5.14 16.47 -0.34
N ASP A 102 3.87 16.82 -0.19
CA ASP A 102 3.41 17.73 0.84
C ASP A 102 3.74 17.21 2.25
N GLY A 103 3.62 18.08 3.25
CA GLY A 103 4.05 17.79 4.63
C GLY A 103 3.18 16.78 5.39
N LEU A 104 2.21 16.12 4.74
CA LEU A 104 1.43 15.08 5.37
C LEU A 104 2.26 13.80 5.55
N LYS A 105 2.17 13.24 6.75
CA LYS A 105 2.91 12.03 7.10
C LYS A 105 2.24 10.81 6.49
N SER A 106 3.00 10.02 5.75
CA SER A 106 2.62 8.69 5.29
C SER A 106 3.57 7.68 5.91
N ALA A 107 3.05 6.70 6.63
CA ALA A 107 3.85 5.70 7.32
C ALA A 107 3.24 4.30 7.21
N HIS A 108 4.08 3.30 7.05
CA HIS A 108 3.70 1.90 7.01
C HIS A 108 4.27 1.16 8.23
N ALA A 109 3.43 0.42 8.93
CA ALA A 109 3.82 -0.43 10.05
C ALA A 109 3.31 -1.86 9.86
N THR A 110 3.94 -2.81 10.55
CA THR A 110 3.52 -4.22 10.60
C THR A 110 3.27 -4.59 12.04
N GLY A 111 2.18 -5.28 12.32
CA GLY A 111 1.78 -5.68 13.67
C GLY A 111 1.02 -4.56 14.40
N GLY A 112 0.26 -4.94 15.41
CA GLY A 112 -0.64 -4.05 16.11
C GLY A 112 -2.00 -3.93 15.42
N GLU A 113 -2.93 -3.26 16.07
CA GLU A 113 -4.29 -3.02 15.55
C GLU A 113 -4.32 -2.14 14.28
N MET A 114 -3.17 -1.73 13.80
CA MET A 114 -3.03 -0.73 12.76
C MET A 114 -2.47 -1.31 11.47
N GLY A 115 -3.33 -1.93 10.72
CA GLY A 115 -3.23 -1.91 9.26
C GLY A 115 -3.92 -0.65 8.71
N GLY A 116 -3.67 0.49 9.26
CA GLY A 116 -4.27 1.76 8.86
C GLY A 116 -3.54 2.90 9.52
N SER A 117 -3.65 4.08 8.92
CA SER A 117 -3.09 5.33 9.42
C SER A 117 -3.04 5.44 10.94
N PRO A 118 -2.05 6.13 11.50
CA PRO A 118 -1.98 6.44 12.92
C PRO A 118 -3.07 7.46 13.29
N THR A 119 -4.31 7.10 13.12
CA THR A 119 -5.41 7.79 13.78
C THR A 119 -5.41 7.30 15.20
N GLY A 120 -5.09 8.20 16.11
CA GLY A 120 -5.17 7.97 17.52
C GLY A 120 -6.48 7.29 17.91
N SER A 121 -6.44 6.54 18.99
CA SER A 121 -7.56 5.87 19.64
C SER A 121 -8.87 6.62 19.38
N ILE A 122 -9.80 5.95 18.72
CA ILE A 122 -11.20 6.38 18.64
C ILE A 122 -11.82 6.16 20.02
N GLU A 123 -11.33 6.92 20.99
CA GLU A 123 -12.07 7.25 22.18
C GLU A 123 -12.49 8.70 22.02
N ASN A 124 -13.55 8.89 21.31
CA ASN A 124 -14.58 9.90 21.54
C ASN A 124 -15.48 10.01 20.33
N THR A 125 -16.71 9.83 20.52
CA THR A 125 -17.92 10.14 19.78
C THR A 125 -18.02 11.59 19.26
N GLY A 126 -16.93 12.14 18.73
CA GLY A 126 -16.88 13.41 18.02
C GLY A 126 -16.45 13.11 16.59
N GLY A 127 -17.27 13.49 15.63
CA GLY A 127 -17.16 13.14 14.22
C GLY A 127 -15.73 13.28 13.67
N MET A 128 -15.40 12.42 12.68
CA MET A 128 -14.15 12.48 11.92
C MET A 128 -13.90 13.93 11.50
N ASN A 129 -12.75 14.49 11.86
CA ASN A 129 -12.40 15.82 11.42
C ASN A 129 -11.99 15.79 9.92
N ALA A 130 -12.05 16.94 9.27
CA ALA A 130 -11.72 17.04 7.84
C ALA A 130 -10.29 16.56 7.54
N GLN A 131 -9.37 16.67 8.49
CA GLN A 131 -7.99 16.22 8.35
C GLN A 131 -7.89 14.69 8.33
N ASP A 132 -8.70 14.00 9.14
CA ASP A 132 -8.71 12.52 9.16
C ASP A 132 -9.27 11.97 7.85
N VAL A 133 -10.33 12.60 7.33
CA VAL A 133 -10.91 12.24 6.02
C VAL A 133 -9.88 12.43 4.91
N LEU A 134 -9.18 13.56 4.91
CA LEU A 134 -8.16 13.86 3.91
C LEU A 134 -7.00 12.86 3.98
N SER A 135 -6.52 12.53 5.17
CA SER A 135 -5.45 11.55 5.36
C SER A 135 -5.87 10.16 4.88
N ALA A 136 -7.08 9.72 5.24
CA ALA A 136 -7.61 8.44 4.79
C ALA A 136 -7.79 8.37 3.27
N TRP A 137 -8.23 9.48 2.65
CA TRP A 137 -8.35 9.56 1.21
C TRP A 137 -6.99 9.44 0.50
N ARG A 138 -5.98 10.13 0.98
CA ARG A 138 -4.63 10.08 0.43
C ARG A 138 -3.99 8.70 0.58
N ASP A 139 -4.18 8.06 1.73
CA ASP A 139 -3.72 6.68 1.93
C ASP A 139 -4.38 5.72 0.94
N PHE A 140 -5.68 5.93 0.67
CA PHE A 140 -6.40 5.18 -0.35
C PHE A 140 -5.81 5.42 -1.75
N GLU A 141 -5.63 6.69 -2.16
CA GLU A 141 -5.06 7.03 -3.48
C GLU A 141 -3.67 6.44 -3.67
N CYS A 142 -2.80 6.57 -2.66
CA CYS A 142 -1.45 6.01 -2.68
C CYS A 142 -1.47 4.47 -2.74
N GLY A 143 -2.36 3.84 -1.98
CA GLY A 143 -2.52 2.39 -2.00
C GLY A 143 -3.05 1.87 -3.33
N PHE A 144 -4.04 2.55 -3.91
CA PHE A 144 -4.58 2.21 -5.23
C PHE A 144 -3.52 2.36 -6.32
N PHE A 145 -2.84 3.51 -6.36
CA PHE A 145 -1.75 3.76 -7.29
C PHE A 145 -0.65 2.71 -7.18
N ALA A 146 -0.21 2.37 -5.95
CA ALA A 146 0.79 1.34 -5.73
C ALA A 146 0.35 -0.02 -6.29
N GLY A 147 -0.90 -0.40 -6.07
CA GLY A 147 -1.48 -1.60 -6.66
C GLY A 147 -1.49 -1.57 -8.19
N ALA A 148 -1.85 -0.42 -8.79
CA ALA A 148 -1.88 -0.24 -10.24
C ALA A 148 -0.47 -0.24 -10.85
N LEU A 149 0.50 0.38 -10.19
CA LEU A 149 1.90 0.41 -10.60
C LEU A 149 2.51 -1.00 -10.60
N LEU A 150 2.33 -1.75 -9.51
CA LEU A 150 2.86 -3.10 -9.34
C LEU A 150 2.14 -4.14 -10.21
N CYS A 151 0.87 -3.90 -10.50
CA CYS A 151 -0.01 -4.82 -11.24
C CYS A 151 -0.84 -4.06 -12.29
N PRO A 152 -0.22 -3.57 -13.38
CA PRO A 152 -0.92 -2.86 -14.45
C PRO A 152 -2.07 -3.69 -15.01
N LYS A 153 -3.20 -3.05 -15.31
CA LYS A 153 -4.50 -3.70 -15.57
C LYS A 153 -4.42 -4.84 -16.60
N ARG A 154 -3.88 -4.58 -17.78
CA ARG A 154 -3.85 -5.58 -18.86
C ARG A 154 -2.85 -6.72 -18.63
N PRO A 155 -1.56 -6.45 -18.29
CA PRO A 155 -0.60 -7.51 -18.00
C PRO A 155 -1.03 -8.38 -16.82
N PHE A 156 -1.54 -7.75 -15.76
CA PHE A 156 -1.96 -8.47 -14.57
C PHE A 156 -3.20 -9.35 -14.81
N ARG A 157 -4.19 -8.89 -15.59
CA ARG A 157 -5.31 -9.74 -16.02
C ARG A 157 -4.84 -11.01 -16.74
N ARG A 158 -3.89 -10.89 -17.68
CA ARG A 158 -3.33 -12.04 -18.37
C ARG A 158 -2.62 -12.99 -17.41
N PHE A 159 -1.88 -12.44 -16.46
CA PHE A 159 -1.24 -13.22 -15.40
C PHE A 159 -2.29 -13.97 -14.57
N LEU A 160 -3.32 -13.30 -14.08
CA LEU A 160 -4.40 -13.93 -13.29
C LEU A 160 -5.08 -15.07 -14.05
N THR A 161 -5.41 -14.87 -15.32
CA THR A 161 -6.03 -15.92 -16.16
C THR A 161 -5.10 -17.12 -16.29
N ARG A 162 -3.82 -16.90 -16.56
CA ARG A 162 -2.82 -17.97 -16.68
C ARG A 162 -2.64 -18.74 -15.37
N GLU A 163 -2.68 -18.06 -14.24
CA GLU A 163 -2.53 -18.65 -12.90
C GLU A 163 -3.86 -19.12 -12.30
N SER A 164 -4.94 -19.15 -13.11
CA SER A 164 -6.28 -19.57 -12.67
C SER A 164 -6.78 -18.84 -11.40
N TYR A 165 -6.43 -17.57 -11.27
CA TYR A 165 -6.79 -16.70 -10.13
C TYR A 165 -6.33 -17.22 -8.77
N ARG A 166 -5.28 -18.03 -8.73
CA ARG A 166 -4.71 -18.54 -7.46
C ARG A 166 -3.95 -17.45 -6.73
N VAL A 167 -4.25 -17.26 -5.46
CA VAL A 167 -3.60 -16.24 -4.62
C VAL A 167 -2.13 -16.59 -4.37
N GLU A 168 -1.78 -17.87 -4.30
CA GLU A 168 -0.42 -18.36 -4.11
C GLU A 168 0.53 -17.93 -5.24
N ALA A 169 -0.02 -17.60 -6.42
CA ALA A 169 0.76 -17.05 -7.53
C ALA A 169 1.40 -15.68 -7.21
N CYS A 170 1.02 -15.04 -6.10
CA CYS A 170 1.64 -13.80 -5.61
C CYS A 170 3.16 -13.94 -5.43
N SER A 171 3.63 -15.14 -5.06
CA SER A 171 5.06 -15.43 -4.89
C SER A 171 5.86 -15.26 -6.18
N LYS A 172 5.26 -15.53 -7.35
CA LYS A 172 5.90 -15.34 -8.67
C LYS A 172 6.16 -13.88 -9.01
N LEU A 173 5.40 -12.98 -8.36
CA LEU A 173 5.55 -11.53 -8.53
C LEU A 173 6.30 -10.89 -7.36
N GLU A 174 6.66 -11.68 -6.35
CA GLU A 174 7.16 -11.17 -5.06
C GLU A 174 6.26 -10.05 -4.52
N LEU A 175 4.97 -10.37 -4.39
CA LEU A 175 3.95 -9.50 -3.82
C LEU A 175 3.23 -10.24 -2.68
N THR A 176 2.65 -9.48 -1.76
CA THR A 176 1.85 -10.09 -0.69
C THR A 176 0.49 -10.54 -1.21
N PRO A 177 -0.12 -11.57 -0.61
CA PRO A 177 -1.49 -11.99 -0.95
C PRO A 177 -2.49 -10.83 -0.90
N ALA A 178 -2.38 -9.95 0.08
CA ALA A 178 -3.26 -8.79 0.24
C ALA A 178 -3.20 -7.84 -0.97
N VAL A 179 -2.01 -7.56 -1.50
CA VAL A 179 -1.84 -6.73 -2.71
C VAL A 179 -2.54 -7.38 -3.91
N ILE A 180 -2.33 -8.68 -4.11
CA ILE A 180 -2.94 -9.44 -5.20
C ILE A 180 -4.47 -9.43 -5.09
N MET A 181 -5.02 -9.75 -3.92
CA MET A 181 -6.46 -9.82 -3.71
C MET A 181 -7.13 -8.46 -3.89
N ARG A 182 -6.58 -7.38 -3.32
CA ARG A 182 -7.07 -6.03 -3.57
C ARG A 182 -7.07 -5.69 -5.06
N ARG A 183 -5.98 -5.99 -5.73
CA ARG A 183 -5.86 -5.67 -7.15
C ARG A 183 -6.81 -6.49 -8.00
N MET A 184 -7.08 -7.75 -7.63
CA MET A 184 -8.08 -8.59 -8.29
C MET A 184 -9.46 -7.95 -8.29
N THR A 185 -9.89 -7.31 -7.21
CA THR A 185 -11.21 -6.64 -7.14
C THR A 185 -11.31 -5.48 -8.12
N ALA A 186 -10.22 -4.75 -8.36
CA ALA A 186 -10.20 -3.60 -9.26
C ALA A 186 -10.10 -3.98 -10.75
N VAL A 187 -9.45 -5.12 -11.09
CA VAL A 187 -9.16 -5.46 -12.48
C VAL A 187 -9.94 -6.66 -13.01
N SER A 188 -10.53 -7.47 -12.13
CA SER A 188 -11.29 -8.65 -12.52
C SER A 188 -12.50 -8.28 -13.39
N PRO A 189 -12.87 -9.12 -14.37
CA PRO A 189 -14.15 -8.98 -15.05
C PRO A 189 -15.35 -9.35 -14.15
N TYR A 190 -15.10 -9.95 -13.01
CA TYR A 190 -16.11 -10.37 -12.04
C TYR A 190 -16.52 -9.19 -11.17
N ARG A 191 -17.71 -8.66 -11.38
CA ARG A 191 -18.19 -7.40 -10.79
C ARG A 191 -18.55 -7.47 -9.30
N HIS A 192 -18.57 -8.66 -8.70
CA HIS A 192 -19.04 -8.89 -7.34
C HIS A 192 -17.93 -9.35 -6.38
N TRP A 193 -16.68 -9.14 -6.74
CA TRP A 193 -15.57 -9.46 -5.86
C TRP A 193 -15.30 -8.30 -4.90
N HIS A 194 -15.29 -8.63 -3.62
CA HIS A 194 -14.96 -7.72 -2.54
C HIS A 194 -13.77 -8.27 -1.76
N PHE A 195 -12.94 -7.40 -1.26
CA PHE A 195 -11.83 -7.74 -0.39
C PHE A 195 -12.13 -7.28 1.02
N PHE A 196 -12.01 -8.18 2.00
CA PHE A 196 -12.17 -7.90 3.41
C PHE A 196 -10.91 -8.32 4.15
N ASP A 197 -10.31 -7.40 4.91
CA ASP A 197 -9.29 -7.74 5.89
C ASP A 197 -9.96 -8.11 7.20
N ALA A 198 -9.65 -9.30 7.72
CA ALA A 198 -10.13 -9.77 9.01
C ALA A 198 -9.00 -9.73 10.04
N TYR A 199 -9.25 -9.08 11.15
CA TYR A 199 -8.32 -8.99 12.27
C TYR A 199 -8.87 -9.70 13.51
N PRO A 200 -8.06 -10.51 14.23
CA PRO A 200 -8.48 -11.00 15.54
C PRO A 200 -8.53 -9.84 16.56
N PRO A 201 -9.51 -9.81 17.44
CA PRO A 201 -10.63 -10.74 17.65
C PRO A 201 -11.96 -10.32 16.99
N GLY A 202 -12.10 -10.49 15.68
CA GLY A 202 -13.42 -10.41 15.07
C GLY A 202 -13.80 -9.08 14.39
N PHE A 203 -12.84 -8.22 14.10
CA PHE A 203 -13.07 -7.02 13.30
C PHE A 203 -12.91 -7.32 11.80
N LEU A 204 -13.89 -6.86 11.01
CA LEU A 204 -13.83 -6.88 9.56
C LEU A 204 -13.66 -5.44 9.06
N ARG A 205 -12.72 -5.22 8.19
CA ARG A 205 -12.55 -3.97 7.45
C ARG A 205 -12.83 -4.23 5.97
N ALA A 206 -13.85 -3.56 5.43
CA ALA A 206 -14.00 -3.44 3.98
C ALA A 206 -12.93 -2.49 3.44
N VAL A 207 -12.30 -2.86 2.35
CA VAL A 207 -11.21 -2.09 1.73
C VAL A 207 -11.58 -1.79 0.28
#